data_bb932bc0bfa07c42a4aaed15f427b797
#
_entry.id   bb932bc0bfa07c42a4aaed15f427b797
#
_cell.length_a   1.000
_cell.length_b   1.000
_cell.length_c   1.000
_cell.angle_alpha   90.00
_cell.angle_beta   90.00
_cell.angle_gamma   90.00
#
_symmetry.space_group_name_H-M   'P 1'
#
loop_
_entity.id
_entity.type
_entity.pdbx_description
1 polymer ?
#
loop_
_entity_poly.entity_id
_entity_poly.type
_entity_poly.pdbx_seq_one_letter_code
_entity_poly.pdbx_strand_id
1 'polypeptide(L)'
;MLEISALRLPFLSILLAILALEGCATNSTAASEEAEPTGTESAADPWEPTNRRIFRFNRDVDRAVLKPVAVGYEKVIPSFIRSGVRNFYTNLRGPRNIINNFLQGKGASGFSETGRFVVNSTIGILGLVDVASGLGLEEHDEDFGQTLAVWGVPDGPYVMVPFAGPQTLRDAFAFPMDILVDPLWHWLYDEDAPVRYGLYALRAINYRARFLSVEGLLDDAFDPYVRLREGYLSRRRYEVYDGNPPVDDFYDDIYDDLPEPDPAPEDEQQ
;
A
#
# COMPACT_ATOMS: atom_id res chain seq x y z
N MET A 1 6.08 0.28 37.26
CA MET A 1 4.66 0.00 36.93
C MET A 1 4.26 1.01 35.89
N LEU A 2 4.34 0.63 34.63
CA LEU A 2 4.07 1.52 33.49
C LEU A 2 2.56 1.67 33.35
N GLU A 3 2.10 2.91 33.35
CA GLU A 3 0.68 3.26 33.11
C GLU A 3 0.30 2.95 31.65
N ILE A 4 -0.33 1.81 31.45
CA ILE A 4 -0.88 1.35 30.14
C ILE A 4 -2.20 2.07 29.81
N SER A 5 -2.67 2.98 30.66
CA SER A 5 -4.00 3.59 30.57
C SER A 5 -4.14 4.73 29.54
N ALA A 6 -3.06 5.36 29.08
CA ALA A 6 -3.14 6.51 28.18
C ALA A 6 -3.23 6.15 26.68
N LEU A 7 -2.96 4.89 26.30
CA LEU A 7 -2.92 4.45 24.90
C LEU A 7 -4.27 4.00 24.34
N ARG A 8 -5.30 3.87 25.18
CA ARG A 8 -6.59 3.28 24.80
C ARG A 8 -7.61 4.27 24.23
N LEU A 9 -7.47 5.59 24.46
CA LEU A 9 -8.50 6.56 24.08
C LEU A 9 -8.52 6.96 22.57
N PRO A 10 -7.41 7.24 21.87
CA PRO A 10 -7.51 7.71 20.50
C PRO A 10 -7.89 6.61 19.49
N PHE A 11 -7.43 5.37 19.71
CA PHE A 11 -7.75 4.26 18.79
C PHE A 11 -9.19 3.77 18.94
N LEU A 12 -9.72 3.76 20.16
CA LEU A 12 -11.10 3.37 20.42
C LEU A 12 -12.09 4.41 19.85
N SER A 13 -11.72 5.69 19.86
CA SER A 13 -12.52 6.78 19.30
C SER A 13 -12.60 6.72 17.76
N ILE A 14 -11.54 6.34 17.08
CA ILE A 14 -11.52 6.17 15.62
C ILE A 14 -12.33 4.93 15.21
N LEU A 15 -12.21 3.83 15.96
CA LEU A 15 -12.99 2.62 15.71
C LEU A 15 -14.48 2.82 15.97
N LEU A 16 -14.84 3.59 17.02
CA LEU A 16 -16.23 3.93 17.33
C LEU A 16 -16.82 4.91 16.31
N ALA A 17 -16.03 5.82 15.75
CA ALA A 17 -16.49 6.75 14.72
C ALA A 17 -16.80 6.03 13.39
N ILE A 18 -16.11 4.93 13.09
CA ILE A 18 -16.37 4.09 11.91
C ILE A 18 -17.68 3.30 12.11
N LEU A 19 -17.96 2.81 13.32
CA LEU A 19 -19.19 2.06 13.65
C LEU A 19 -20.44 2.95 13.77
N ALA A 20 -20.29 4.25 14.03
CA ALA A 20 -21.41 5.17 14.14
C ALA A 20 -21.97 5.66 12.79
N LEU A 21 -21.35 5.33 11.67
CA LEU A 21 -21.80 5.70 10.31
C LEU A 21 -22.85 4.74 9.71
N GLU A 22 -23.20 3.64 10.37
CA GLU A 22 -24.20 2.67 9.87
C GLU A 22 -25.65 2.97 10.28
N GLY A 23 -25.93 4.08 10.94
CA GLY A 23 -27.22 4.37 11.55
C GLY A 23 -28.03 5.52 10.97
N CYS A 24 -28.22 5.64 9.64
CA CYS A 24 -29.30 6.45 9.06
C CYS A 24 -29.68 5.95 7.66
N ALA A 25 -30.35 4.79 7.59
CA ALA A 25 -31.13 4.43 6.42
C ALA A 25 -32.54 5.02 6.59
N THR A 26 -32.74 6.29 6.23
CA THR A 26 -34.09 6.84 6.05
C THR A 26 -34.59 6.47 4.66
N ASN A 27 -35.62 5.64 4.65
CA ASN A 27 -36.52 5.37 3.55
C ASN A 27 -36.94 6.67 2.87
N SER A 28 -36.51 6.93 1.67
CA SER A 28 -37.11 7.95 0.79
C SER A 28 -37.48 7.25 -0.52
N THR A 29 -38.77 6.94 -0.60
CA THR A 29 -39.44 6.51 -1.82
C THR A 29 -39.61 7.74 -2.72
N ALA A 30 -38.79 7.82 -3.78
CA ALA A 30 -39.06 8.73 -4.89
C ALA A 30 -38.41 8.17 -6.18
N ALA A 31 -39.32 7.83 -7.09
CA ALA A 31 -39.21 7.78 -8.55
C ALA A 31 -37.98 7.13 -9.17
N SER A 32 -38.26 5.98 -9.74
CA SER A 32 -37.49 5.23 -10.73
C SER A 32 -37.07 6.09 -11.93
N GLU A 33 -35.80 6.38 -12.03
CA GLU A 33 -35.13 6.51 -13.31
C GLU A 33 -34.21 5.30 -13.40
N GLU A 34 -34.52 4.40 -14.32
CA GLU A 34 -33.72 3.22 -14.65
C GLU A 34 -32.34 3.66 -15.14
N ALA A 35 -31.42 3.82 -14.22
CA ALA A 35 -30.01 3.77 -14.57
C ALA A 35 -29.65 2.30 -14.75
N GLU A 36 -29.41 1.87 -15.98
CA GLU A 36 -28.83 0.56 -16.28
C GLU A 36 -27.63 0.32 -15.36
N PRO A 37 -27.48 -0.86 -14.73
CA PRO A 37 -26.32 -1.19 -13.96
C PRO A 37 -25.14 -1.42 -14.92
N THR A 38 -24.42 -0.34 -15.23
CA THR A 38 -23.14 -0.41 -15.92
C THR A 38 -22.09 -0.81 -14.90
N GLY A 39 -21.77 -2.07 -14.86
CA GLY A 39 -20.62 -2.58 -14.14
C GLY A 39 -21.00 -3.74 -13.22
N THR A 40 -20.57 -4.93 -13.62
CA THR A 40 -20.38 -6.06 -12.71
C THR A 40 -19.73 -5.53 -11.43
N GLU A 41 -20.50 -5.52 -10.32
CA GLU A 41 -19.92 -5.30 -8.99
C GLU A 41 -18.81 -6.33 -8.86
N SER A 42 -17.57 -5.87 -8.95
CA SER A 42 -16.43 -6.75 -8.80
C SER A 42 -16.52 -7.36 -7.41
N ALA A 43 -16.53 -8.68 -7.31
CA ALA A 43 -16.52 -9.39 -6.03
C ALA A 43 -15.38 -8.89 -5.11
N ALA A 44 -14.33 -8.32 -5.70
CA ALA A 44 -13.21 -7.74 -4.99
C ALA A 44 -13.50 -6.35 -4.36
N ASP A 45 -14.54 -5.62 -4.81
CA ASP A 45 -14.83 -4.26 -4.34
C ASP A 45 -16.33 -4.01 -4.07
N PRO A 46 -16.89 -4.66 -3.05
CA PRO A 46 -18.30 -4.49 -2.69
C PRO A 46 -18.61 -3.09 -2.12
N TRP A 47 -17.60 -2.31 -1.77
CA TRP A 47 -17.74 -0.95 -1.22
C TRP A 47 -17.32 0.14 -2.23
N GLU A 48 -17.33 -0.15 -3.52
CA GLU A 48 -16.91 0.76 -4.58
C GLU A 48 -17.47 2.18 -4.46
N PRO A 49 -18.79 2.41 -4.19
CA PRO A 49 -19.32 3.77 -4.06
C PRO A 49 -18.66 4.59 -2.92
N THR A 50 -18.35 3.93 -1.81
CA THR A 50 -17.65 4.54 -0.66
C THR A 50 -16.18 4.75 -0.97
N ASN A 51 -15.52 3.72 -1.53
CA ASN A 51 -14.13 3.77 -1.92
C ASN A 51 -13.85 4.89 -2.94
N ARG A 52 -14.74 5.09 -3.91
CA ARG A 52 -14.66 6.20 -4.88
C ARG A 52 -14.79 7.58 -4.23
N ARG A 53 -15.60 7.74 -3.17
CA ARG A 53 -15.69 9.00 -2.43
C ARG A 53 -14.38 9.31 -1.70
N ILE A 54 -13.81 8.31 -1.02
CA ILE A 54 -12.53 8.45 -0.32
C ILE A 54 -11.38 8.66 -1.31
N PHE A 55 -11.39 7.98 -2.45
CA PHE A 55 -10.42 8.20 -3.52
C PHE A 55 -10.43 9.67 -4.00
N ARG A 56 -11.62 10.23 -4.27
CA ARG A 56 -11.74 11.65 -4.65
C ARG A 56 -11.21 12.57 -3.58
N PHE A 57 -11.58 12.34 -2.33
CA PHE A 57 -11.05 13.10 -1.19
C PHE A 57 -9.52 13.03 -1.12
N ASN A 58 -8.93 11.83 -1.18
CA ASN A 58 -7.47 11.65 -1.16
C ASN A 58 -6.80 12.40 -2.34
N ARG A 59 -7.38 12.31 -3.53
CA ARG A 59 -6.89 12.99 -4.73
C ARG A 59 -6.99 14.51 -4.63
N ASP A 60 -8.07 15.03 -4.06
CA ASP A 60 -8.23 16.47 -3.85
C ASP A 60 -7.19 17.00 -2.84
N VAL A 61 -6.98 16.29 -1.73
CA VAL A 61 -5.95 16.63 -0.74
C VAL A 61 -4.54 16.55 -1.36
N ASP A 62 -4.26 15.49 -2.14
CA ASP A 62 -2.98 15.35 -2.84
C ASP A 62 -2.74 16.53 -3.79
N ARG A 63 -3.70 16.86 -4.64
CA ARG A 63 -3.59 17.97 -5.59
C ARG A 63 -3.47 19.33 -4.93
N ALA A 64 -4.16 19.54 -3.82
CA ALA A 64 -4.14 20.82 -3.11
C ALA A 64 -2.87 21.02 -2.27
N VAL A 65 -2.31 19.95 -1.69
CA VAL A 65 -1.25 20.05 -0.68
C VAL A 65 -0.01 19.22 -1.05
N LEU A 66 -0.15 17.89 -1.17
CA LEU A 66 1.03 17.03 -1.30
C LEU A 66 1.76 17.21 -2.63
N LYS A 67 1.04 17.28 -3.74
CA LYS A 67 1.62 17.43 -5.07
C LYS A 67 2.41 18.73 -5.21
N PRO A 68 1.87 19.94 -4.90
CA PRO A 68 2.65 21.18 -5.01
C PRO A 68 3.90 21.19 -4.12
N VAL A 69 3.81 20.64 -2.90
CA VAL A 69 4.96 20.54 -2.00
C VAL A 69 5.99 19.54 -2.54
N ALA A 70 5.56 18.38 -3.07
CA ALA A 70 6.45 17.39 -3.67
C ALA A 70 7.17 17.93 -4.91
N VAL A 71 6.49 18.69 -5.76
CA VAL A 71 7.09 19.39 -6.92
C VAL A 71 8.12 20.41 -6.47
N GLY A 72 7.79 21.21 -5.43
CA GLY A 72 8.74 22.15 -4.82
C GLY A 72 9.97 21.45 -4.25
N TYR A 73 9.76 20.38 -3.51
CA TYR A 73 10.83 19.53 -2.96
C TYR A 73 11.74 18.97 -4.07
N GLU A 74 11.16 18.46 -5.16
CA GLU A 74 11.94 17.93 -6.28
C GLU A 74 12.78 19.00 -7.01
N LYS A 75 12.23 20.20 -7.15
CA LYS A 75 12.93 21.33 -7.79
C LYS A 75 14.06 21.91 -6.96
N VAL A 76 13.89 21.97 -5.62
CA VAL A 76 14.82 22.63 -4.71
C VAL A 76 15.88 21.67 -4.19
N ILE A 77 15.51 20.43 -3.88
CA ILE A 77 16.41 19.48 -3.22
C ILE A 77 17.14 18.64 -4.28
N PRO A 78 18.50 18.67 -4.30
CA PRO A 78 19.29 17.86 -5.22
C PRO A 78 19.00 16.35 -5.12
N SER A 79 19.13 15.64 -6.24
CA SER A 79 18.76 14.22 -6.34
C SER A 79 19.51 13.31 -5.35
N PHE A 80 20.78 13.60 -5.06
CA PHE A 80 21.56 12.81 -4.11
C PHE A 80 21.05 12.97 -2.67
N ILE A 81 20.59 14.17 -2.27
CA ILE A 81 19.97 14.39 -0.95
C ILE A 81 18.62 13.65 -0.88
N ARG A 82 17.79 13.77 -1.94
CA ARG A 82 16.51 13.05 -2.01
C ARG A 82 16.71 11.53 -1.93
N SER A 83 17.77 11.01 -2.55
CA SER A 83 18.16 9.60 -2.43
C SER A 83 18.57 9.23 -1.01
N GLY A 84 19.35 10.08 -0.33
CA GLY A 84 19.71 9.88 1.07
C GLY A 84 18.49 9.83 1.98
N VAL A 85 17.56 10.77 1.81
CA VAL A 85 16.27 10.78 2.55
C VAL A 85 15.48 9.49 2.28
N ARG A 86 15.40 9.06 1.04
CA ARG A 86 14.75 7.80 0.69
C ARG A 86 15.40 6.60 1.38
N ASN A 87 16.73 6.47 1.28
CA ASN A 87 17.48 5.38 1.89
C ASN A 87 17.30 5.35 3.41
N PHE A 88 17.30 6.51 4.06
CA PHE A 88 17.01 6.64 5.49
C PHE A 88 15.64 6.04 5.84
N TYR A 89 14.57 6.41 5.13
CA TYR A 89 13.24 5.86 5.40
C TYR A 89 13.11 4.37 5.00
N THR A 90 13.85 3.91 3.99
CA THR A 90 13.95 2.49 3.68
C THR A 90 14.65 1.73 4.81
N ASN A 91 15.76 2.26 5.34
CA ASN A 91 16.46 1.65 6.47
C ASN A 91 15.59 1.59 7.74
N LEU A 92 14.75 2.61 7.99
CA LEU A 92 13.80 2.59 9.11
C LEU A 92 12.73 1.49 8.99
N ARG A 93 12.46 0.96 7.78
CA ARG A 93 11.59 -0.21 7.61
C ARG A 93 12.30 -1.53 7.95
N GLY A 94 13.63 -1.52 8.06
CA GLY A 94 14.43 -2.71 8.35
C GLY A 94 13.89 -3.58 9.48
N PRO A 95 13.60 -3.07 10.69
CA PRO A 95 13.03 -3.87 11.77
C PRO A 95 11.72 -4.57 11.40
N ARG A 96 10.82 -3.90 10.67
CA ARG A 96 9.59 -4.49 10.15
C ARG A 96 9.89 -5.63 9.16
N ASN A 97 10.76 -5.38 8.19
CA ASN A 97 11.15 -6.36 7.18
C ASN A 97 11.79 -7.59 7.84
N ILE A 98 12.71 -7.41 8.79
CA ILE A 98 13.37 -8.48 9.54
C ILE A 98 12.34 -9.37 10.23
N ILE A 99 11.44 -8.76 11.01
CA ILE A 99 10.44 -9.50 11.78
C ILE A 99 9.53 -10.28 10.84
N ASN A 100 9.01 -9.66 9.78
CA ASN A 100 8.08 -10.29 8.87
C ASN A 100 8.73 -11.41 8.05
N ASN A 101 9.97 -11.24 7.59
CA ASN A 101 10.72 -12.33 6.93
C ASN A 101 10.84 -13.56 7.84
N PHE A 102 11.19 -13.38 9.12
CA PHE A 102 11.26 -14.50 10.05
C PHE A 102 9.88 -15.11 10.36
N LEU A 103 8.83 -14.30 10.53
CA LEU A 103 7.46 -14.78 10.75
C LEU A 103 6.91 -15.58 9.57
N GLN A 104 7.37 -15.30 8.36
CA GLN A 104 7.04 -16.04 7.13
C GLN A 104 7.93 -17.26 6.91
N GLY A 105 8.91 -17.52 7.79
CA GLY A 105 9.85 -18.64 7.64
C GLY A 105 10.96 -18.39 6.62
N LYS A 106 11.11 -17.17 6.09
CA LYS A 106 12.12 -16.75 5.12
C LYS A 106 13.46 -16.40 5.84
N GLY A 107 14.10 -17.40 6.44
CA GLY A 107 15.26 -17.18 7.30
C GLY A 107 16.43 -16.51 6.58
N ALA A 108 16.75 -16.91 5.32
CA ALA A 108 17.84 -16.30 4.54
C ALA A 108 17.59 -14.81 4.29
N SER A 109 16.37 -14.46 3.87
CA SER A 109 15.94 -13.07 3.66
C SER A 109 15.96 -12.26 4.96
N GLY A 110 15.50 -12.85 6.09
CA GLY A 110 15.56 -12.22 7.41
C GLY A 110 16.99 -11.91 7.86
N PHE A 111 17.95 -12.80 7.60
CA PHE A 111 19.37 -12.53 7.87
C PHE A 111 19.94 -11.48 6.92
N SER A 112 19.59 -11.49 5.62
CA SER A 112 19.98 -10.46 4.67
C SER A 112 19.50 -9.08 5.15
N GLU A 113 18.21 -8.94 5.50
CA GLU A 113 17.64 -7.70 6.03
C GLU A 113 18.30 -7.27 7.34
N THR A 114 18.63 -8.21 8.24
CA THR A 114 19.39 -7.90 9.46
C THR A 114 20.75 -7.30 9.13
N GLY A 115 21.47 -7.91 8.19
CA GLY A 115 22.76 -7.42 7.71
C GLY A 115 22.63 -6.03 7.08
N ARG A 116 21.64 -5.82 6.23
CA ARG A 116 21.34 -4.51 5.60
C ARG A 116 21.09 -3.44 6.66
N PHE A 117 20.21 -3.71 7.61
CA PHE A 117 19.87 -2.76 8.67
C PHE A 117 21.10 -2.38 9.51
N VAL A 118 21.92 -3.36 9.92
CA VAL A 118 23.15 -3.10 10.70
C VAL A 118 24.18 -2.30 9.90
N VAL A 119 24.48 -2.72 8.66
CA VAL A 119 25.46 -2.04 7.80
C VAL A 119 25.01 -0.62 7.46
N ASN A 120 23.77 -0.45 7.03
CA ASN A 120 23.27 0.85 6.63
C ASN A 120 23.09 1.80 7.84
N SER A 121 22.74 1.27 9.01
CA SER A 121 22.61 2.09 10.22
C SER A 121 23.96 2.54 10.77
N THR A 122 25.03 1.75 10.60
CA THR A 122 26.37 2.05 11.12
C THR A 122 27.24 2.73 10.06
N ILE A 123 27.65 2.00 9.03
CA ILE A 123 28.55 2.49 7.97
C ILE A 123 27.79 3.46 7.04
N GLY A 124 26.49 3.21 6.78
CA GLY A 124 25.62 4.02 5.93
C GLY A 124 25.07 5.29 6.60
N ILE A 125 25.59 5.67 7.78
CA ILE A 125 25.19 6.90 8.52
C ILE A 125 23.66 6.92 8.73
N LEU A 126 23.17 6.03 9.59
CA LEU A 126 21.73 5.84 9.89
C LEU A 126 20.87 5.53 8.65
N GLY A 127 21.49 4.95 7.61
CA GLY A 127 20.80 4.58 6.38
C GLY A 127 20.73 5.67 5.32
N LEU A 128 21.39 6.81 5.49
CA LEU A 128 21.49 7.84 4.43
C LEU A 128 22.20 7.32 3.17
N VAL A 129 23.16 6.41 3.36
CA VAL A 129 23.86 5.74 2.27
C VAL A 129 23.53 4.24 2.31
N ASP A 130 23.07 3.69 1.20
CA ASP A 130 22.83 2.24 1.06
C ASP A 130 24.14 1.53 0.72
N VAL A 131 24.91 1.22 1.76
CA VAL A 131 26.16 0.46 1.64
C VAL A 131 25.88 -1.02 1.45
N ALA A 132 24.80 -1.53 2.03
CA ALA A 132 24.43 -2.94 2.01
C ALA A 132 24.19 -3.45 0.58
N SER A 133 23.55 -2.68 -0.28
CA SER A 133 23.38 -3.03 -1.69
C SER A 133 24.73 -3.14 -2.43
N GLY A 134 25.69 -2.28 -2.09
CA GLY A 134 27.05 -2.37 -2.62
C GLY A 134 27.82 -3.63 -2.17
N LEU A 135 27.41 -4.26 -1.07
CA LEU A 135 27.94 -5.53 -0.57
C LEU A 135 27.18 -6.76 -1.10
N GLY A 136 26.16 -6.56 -1.96
CA GLY A 136 25.36 -7.65 -2.54
C GLY A 136 24.27 -8.20 -1.61
N LEU A 137 23.91 -7.46 -0.54
CA LEU A 137 22.76 -7.82 0.29
C LEU A 137 21.48 -7.33 -0.39
N GLU A 138 20.60 -8.23 -0.77
CA GLU A 138 19.33 -7.91 -1.43
C GLU A 138 18.31 -7.38 -0.43
N GLU A 139 17.46 -6.43 -0.89
CA GLU A 139 16.33 -5.89 -0.12
C GLU A 139 15.12 -6.82 -0.24
N HIS A 140 14.51 -7.16 0.91
CA HIS A 140 13.31 -7.98 1.00
C HIS A 140 12.26 -7.19 1.80
N ASP A 141 11.43 -6.43 1.08
CA ASP A 141 10.42 -5.53 1.69
C ASP A 141 9.18 -6.33 2.07
N GLU A 142 9.04 -6.62 3.35
CA GLU A 142 7.96 -7.41 3.93
C GLU A 142 7.16 -6.63 4.96
N ASP A 143 5.87 -6.90 5.00
CA ASP A 143 4.95 -6.31 5.97
C ASP A 143 4.05 -7.36 6.64
N PHE A 144 3.31 -6.95 7.67
CA PHE A 144 2.48 -7.87 8.42
C PHE A 144 1.27 -8.38 7.61
N GLY A 145 0.79 -7.62 6.60
CA GLY A 145 -0.25 -8.07 5.68
C GLY A 145 0.23 -9.24 4.80
N GLN A 146 1.47 -9.20 4.30
CA GLN A 146 2.10 -10.33 3.61
C GLN A 146 2.27 -11.53 4.54
N THR A 147 2.68 -11.30 5.78
CA THR A 147 2.78 -12.36 6.80
C THR A 147 1.44 -13.04 7.04
N LEU A 148 0.37 -12.27 7.19
CA LEU A 148 -0.98 -12.83 7.33
C LEU A 148 -1.41 -13.63 6.09
N ALA A 149 -1.04 -13.19 4.88
CA ALA A 149 -1.29 -13.92 3.64
C ALA A 149 -0.59 -15.28 3.64
N VAL A 150 0.69 -15.33 3.97
CA VAL A 150 1.46 -16.58 4.09
C VAL A 150 0.85 -17.51 5.14
N TRP A 151 0.25 -16.97 6.19
CA TRP A 151 -0.48 -17.74 7.20
C TRP A 151 -1.90 -18.16 6.76
N GLY A 152 -2.30 -17.84 5.52
CA GLY A 152 -3.57 -18.27 4.92
C GLY A 152 -4.75 -17.33 5.18
N VAL A 153 -4.52 -16.12 5.67
CA VAL A 153 -5.58 -15.10 5.80
C VAL A 153 -5.88 -14.51 4.42
N PRO A 154 -7.12 -14.61 3.92
CA PRO A 154 -7.50 -14.08 2.61
C PRO A 154 -7.42 -12.55 2.58
N ASP A 155 -7.28 -11.98 1.38
CA ASP A 155 -7.20 -10.53 1.15
C ASP A 155 -8.43 -9.78 1.70
N GLY A 156 -9.60 -10.39 1.56
CA GLY A 156 -10.86 -9.74 1.80
C GLY A 156 -11.15 -8.63 0.77
N PRO A 157 -12.22 -7.84 0.98
CA PRO A 157 -12.60 -6.75 0.09
C PRO A 157 -11.52 -5.68 -0.04
N TYR A 158 -11.49 -5.03 -1.21
CA TYR A 158 -10.72 -3.82 -1.42
C TYR A 158 -11.26 -2.65 -0.60
N VAL A 159 -10.38 -1.86 -0.01
CA VAL A 159 -10.70 -0.71 0.83
C VAL A 159 -9.84 0.49 0.45
N MET A 160 -10.47 1.64 0.24
CA MET A 160 -9.75 2.90 0.11
C MET A 160 -9.71 3.59 1.46
N VAL A 161 -8.50 3.75 2.02
CA VAL A 161 -8.32 4.35 3.35
C VAL A 161 -8.02 5.85 3.21
N PRO A 162 -8.68 6.73 3.98
CA PRO A 162 -8.35 8.16 3.99
C PRO A 162 -6.88 8.39 4.31
N PHE A 163 -6.22 9.22 3.51
CA PHE A 163 -4.80 9.57 3.56
C PHE A 163 -3.80 8.40 3.33
N ALA A 164 -4.19 7.15 3.57
CA ALA A 164 -3.31 5.99 3.41
C ALA A 164 -3.42 5.36 2.00
N GLY A 165 -4.52 5.58 1.28
CA GLY A 165 -4.70 5.08 -0.09
C GLY A 165 -5.29 3.67 -0.17
N PRO A 166 -5.02 2.92 -1.27
CA PRO A 166 -5.57 1.61 -1.53
C PRO A 166 -5.01 0.55 -0.58
N GLN A 167 -5.88 -0.34 -0.11
CA GLN A 167 -5.54 -1.50 0.72
C GLN A 167 -6.51 -2.65 0.46
N THR A 168 -6.14 -3.87 0.85
CA THR A 168 -7.10 -4.95 1.13
C THR A 168 -7.57 -4.85 2.58
N LEU A 169 -8.69 -5.49 2.92
CA LEU A 169 -9.16 -5.49 4.30
C LEU A 169 -8.13 -6.13 5.24
N ARG A 170 -7.48 -7.23 4.83
CA ARG A 170 -6.36 -7.84 5.57
C ARG A 170 -5.26 -6.84 5.87
N ASP A 171 -4.81 -6.11 4.83
CA ASP A 171 -3.70 -5.17 4.94
C ASP A 171 -4.07 -3.97 5.83
N ALA A 172 -5.31 -3.49 5.76
CA ALA A 172 -5.82 -2.44 6.63
C ALA A 172 -5.81 -2.85 8.11
N PHE A 173 -6.11 -4.12 8.42
CA PHE A 173 -5.99 -4.66 9.78
C PHE A 173 -4.54 -4.93 10.20
N ALA A 174 -3.66 -5.24 9.25
CA ALA A 174 -2.23 -5.46 9.50
C ALA A 174 -1.46 -4.16 9.76
N PHE A 175 -1.87 -3.07 9.14
CA PHE A 175 -1.18 -1.77 9.18
C PHE A 175 -0.85 -1.25 10.60
N PRO A 176 -1.72 -1.36 11.62
CA PRO A 176 -1.35 -0.97 12.99
C PRO A 176 -0.16 -1.76 13.56
N MET A 177 0.02 -3.02 13.17
CA MET A 177 1.15 -3.85 13.62
C MET A 177 2.47 -3.36 13.01
N ASP A 178 2.45 -2.96 11.75
CA ASP A 178 3.62 -2.36 11.09
C ASP A 178 4.02 -1.03 11.74
N ILE A 179 3.05 -0.22 12.19
CA ILE A 179 3.33 1.01 12.94
C ILE A 179 3.99 0.71 14.29
N LEU A 180 3.57 -0.35 14.97
CA LEU A 180 4.14 -0.72 16.28
C LEU A 180 5.61 -1.11 16.21
N VAL A 181 6.11 -1.56 15.06
CA VAL A 181 7.53 -1.88 14.86
C VAL A 181 8.30 -0.79 14.13
N ASP A 182 7.65 0.32 13.74
CA ASP A 182 8.31 1.47 13.09
C ASP A 182 9.16 2.23 14.15
N PRO A 183 10.49 2.33 13.98
CA PRO A 183 11.34 3.05 14.92
C PRO A 183 10.95 4.52 15.11
N LEU A 184 10.41 5.18 14.09
CA LEU A 184 9.94 6.57 14.22
C LEU A 184 8.82 6.70 15.25
N TRP A 185 7.94 5.70 15.34
CA TRP A 185 6.88 5.70 16.32
C TRP A 185 7.43 5.69 17.75
N HIS A 186 8.46 4.87 18.00
CA HIS A 186 9.04 4.71 19.33
C HIS A 186 10.00 5.84 19.70
N TRP A 187 10.90 6.23 18.80
CA TRP A 187 11.91 7.25 19.07
C TRP A 187 11.33 8.65 19.22
N LEU A 188 10.21 8.92 18.52
CA LEU A 188 9.60 10.24 18.56
C LEU A 188 8.40 10.33 19.52
N TYR A 189 8.18 9.30 20.34
CA TYR A 189 7.05 9.32 21.27
C TYR A 189 7.20 10.44 22.32
N ASP A 190 8.42 10.65 22.82
CA ASP A 190 8.76 11.63 23.84
C ASP A 190 9.35 12.94 23.26
N GLU A 191 9.55 13.02 21.94
CA GLU A 191 10.12 14.19 21.28
C GLU A 191 9.08 15.30 21.05
N ASP A 192 9.57 16.53 20.85
CA ASP A 192 8.73 17.68 20.53
C ASP A 192 7.86 17.38 19.30
N ALA A 193 6.56 17.62 19.41
CA ALA A 193 5.58 17.36 18.36
C ALA A 193 5.97 17.93 16.98
N PRO A 194 6.57 19.13 16.86
CA PRO A 194 7.03 19.67 15.57
C PRO A 194 8.06 18.79 14.85
N VAL A 195 9.02 18.19 15.59
CA VAL A 195 10.06 17.31 15.00
C VAL A 195 9.40 16.04 14.46
N ARG A 196 8.56 15.42 15.26
CA ARG A 196 7.84 14.20 14.89
C ARG A 196 6.99 14.41 13.64
N TYR A 197 6.13 15.42 13.63
CA TYR A 197 5.29 15.71 12.48
C TYR A 197 6.10 16.14 11.25
N GLY A 198 7.22 16.85 11.44
CA GLY A 198 8.13 17.22 10.36
C GLY A 198 8.73 16.01 9.66
N LEU A 199 9.16 14.99 10.41
CA LEU A 199 9.69 13.75 9.83
C LEU A 199 8.61 12.93 9.11
N TYR A 200 7.41 12.80 9.66
CA TYR A 200 6.31 12.14 8.95
C TYR A 200 5.93 12.91 7.66
N ALA A 201 5.87 14.24 7.71
CA ALA A 201 5.61 15.05 6.53
C ALA A 201 6.71 14.87 5.47
N LEU A 202 7.99 14.89 5.87
CA LEU A 202 9.10 14.65 4.94
C LEU A 202 9.04 13.25 4.32
N ARG A 203 8.66 12.22 5.09
CA ARG A 203 8.42 10.87 4.58
C ARG A 203 7.35 10.87 3.49
N ALA A 204 6.20 11.50 3.76
CA ALA A 204 5.09 11.60 2.81
C ALA A 204 5.48 12.38 1.54
N ILE A 205 6.17 13.51 1.68
CA ILE A 205 6.64 14.35 0.57
C ILE A 205 7.65 13.57 -0.29
N ASN A 206 8.65 12.93 0.32
CA ASN A 206 9.65 12.15 -0.39
C ASN A 206 9.01 10.96 -1.12
N TYR A 207 8.05 10.28 -0.46
CA TYR A 207 7.27 9.21 -1.09
C TYR A 207 6.48 9.72 -2.29
N ARG A 208 5.72 10.83 -2.13
CA ARG A 208 4.92 11.42 -3.22
C ARG A 208 5.76 11.90 -4.41
N ALA A 209 6.93 12.48 -4.14
CA ALA A 209 7.85 12.96 -5.17
C ALA A 209 8.29 11.84 -6.13
N ARG A 210 8.39 10.59 -5.67
CA ARG A 210 8.75 9.43 -6.52
C ARG A 210 7.69 9.10 -7.57
N PHE A 211 6.44 9.47 -7.34
CA PHE A 211 5.33 9.18 -8.24
C PHE A 211 5.02 10.32 -9.23
N LEU A 212 5.73 11.46 -9.14
CA LEU A 212 5.49 12.58 -10.07
C LEU A 212 5.75 12.19 -11.53
N SER A 213 6.76 11.35 -11.78
CA SER A 213 7.12 10.92 -13.15
C SER A 213 6.13 9.94 -13.77
N VAL A 214 5.35 9.22 -12.97
CA VAL A 214 4.39 8.20 -13.43
C VAL A 214 2.93 8.64 -13.26
N GLU A 215 2.71 9.84 -12.76
CA GLU A 215 1.37 10.38 -12.48
C GLU A 215 0.46 10.40 -13.72
N GLY A 216 1.04 10.69 -14.91
CA GLY A 216 0.31 10.69 -16.18
C GLY A 216 -0.39 9.36 -16.46
N LEU A 217 0.20 8.22 -16.06
CA LEU A 217 -0.43 6.91 -16.25
C LEU A 217 -1.77 6.76 -15.52
N LEU A 218 -1.94 7.49 -14.42
CA LEU A 218 -3.18 7.49 -13.66
C LEU A 218 -4.14 8.59 -14.16
N ASP A 219 -3.63 9.79 -14.44
CA ASP A 219 -4.45 10.92 -14.89
C ASP A 219 -5.01 10.72 -16.30
N ASP A 220 -4.29 10.03 -17.19
CA ASP A 220 -4.70 9.72 -18.56
C ASP A 220 -5.58 8.45 -18.66
N ALA A 221 -5.82 7.74 -17.54
CA ALA A 221 -6.67 6.56 -17.54
C ALA A 221 -8.14 6.93 -17.74
N PHE A 222 -8.90 6.08 -18.47
CA PHE A 222 -10.35 6.23 -18.64
C PHE A 222 -11.08 6.32 -17.29
N ASP A 223 -10.72 5.44 -16.35
CA ASP A 223 -11.16 5.49 -14.97
C ASP A 223 -9.95 5.39 -14.02
N PRO A 224 -9.47 6.52 -13.46
CA PRO A 224 -8.33 6.55 -12.56
C PRO A 224 -8.54 5.73 -11.27
N TYR A 225 -9.77 5.59 -10.81
CA TYR A 225 -10.06 4.79 -9.62
C TYR A 225 -9.84 3.30 -9.90
N VAL A 226 -10.43 2.78 -10.98
CA VAL A 226 -10.27 1.37 -11.40
C VAL A 226 -8.79 1.10 -11.68
N ARG A 227 -8.11 2.00 -12.41
CA ARG A 227 -6.68 1.86 -12.69
C ARG A 227 -5.83 1.74 -11.45
N LEU A 228 -6.13 2.55 -10.42
CA LEU A 228 -5.40 2.49 -9.15
C LEU A 228 -5.71 1.20 -8.39
N ARG A 229 -6.99 0.77 -8.35
CA ARG A 229 -7.43 -0.46 -7.70
C ARG A 229 -6.72 -1.68 -8.29
N GLU A 230 -6.82 -1.86 -9.60
CA GLU A 230 -6.23 -3.00 -10.31
C GLU A 230 -4.69 -2.99 -10.18
N GLY A 231 -4.07 -1.82 -10.33
CA GLY A 231 -2.64 -1.68 -10.13
C GLY A 231 -2.18 -2.05 -8.72
N TYR A 232 -2.96 -1.68 -7.70
CA TYR A 232 -2.67 -2.06 -6.31
C TYR A 232 -2.85 -3.57 -6.09
N LEU A 233 -3.98 -4.15 -6.50
CA LEU A 233 -4.27 -5.57 -6.29
C LEU A 233 -3.25 -6.46 -7.01
N SER A 234 -2.92 -6.14 -8.26
CA SER A 234 -1.90 -6.85 -9.03
C SER A 234 -0.53 -6.77 -8.36
N ARG A 235 -0.11 -5.57 -7.96
CA ARG A 235 1.15 -5.38 -7.25
C ARG A 235 1.16 -6.15 -5.92
N ARG A 236 0.07 -6.08 -5.16
CA ARG A 236 -0.04 -6.74 -3.85
C ARG A 236 0.05 -8.25 -3.97
N ARG A 237 -0.62 -8.81 -4.99
CA ARG A 237 -0.49 -10.23 -5.32
C ARG A 237 0.96 -10.61 -5.64
N TYR A 238 1.64 -9.80 -6.46
CA TYR A 238 3.06 -10.01 -6.77
C TYR A 238 3.94 -9.99 -5.51
N GLU A 239 3.70 -9.07 -4.57
CA GLU A 239 4.43 -8.98 -3.30
C GLU A 239 4.20 -10.20 -2.41
N VAL A 240 2.93 -10.63 -2.25
CA VAL A 240 2.57 -11.80 -1.42
C VAL A 240 3.24 -13.09 -1.89
N TYR A 241 3.43 -13.25 -3.20
CA TYR A 241 4.06 -14.42 -3.81
C TYR A 241 5.55 -14.24 -4.16
N ASP A 242 6.23 -13.26 -3.55
CA ASP A 242 7.66 -12.99 -3.77
C ASP A 242 8.03 -12.86 -5.25
N GLY A 243 7.18 -12.22 -6.04
CA GLY A 243 7.42 -12.02 -7.45
C GLY A 243 7.02 -13.19 -8.36
N ASN A 244 6.46 -14.28 -7.82
CA ASN A 244 6.09 -15.47 -8.58
C ASN A 244 4.62 -15.89 -8.31
N PRO A 245 3.62 -15.04 -8.63
CA PRO A 245 2.23 -15.38 -8.42
C PRO A 245 1.81 -16.59 -9.28
N PRO A 246 0.87 -17.43 -8.79
CA PRO A 246 0.31 -18.52 -9.57
C PRO A 246 -0.25 -18.02 -10.90
N VAL A 247 0.05 -18.74 -11.99
CA VAL A 247 -0.33 -18.35 -13.35
C VAL A 247 -1.79 -18.73 -13.63
N ASP A 248 -2.27 -19.76 -12.97
CA ASP A 248 -3.57 -20.39 -13.25
C ASP A 248 -4.75 -19.43 -12.99
N ASP A 249 -4.70 -18.65 -11.93
CA ASP A 249 -5.78 -17.69 -11.63
C ASP A 249 -5.76 -16.41 -12.51
N PHE A 250 -4.69 -16.15 -13.26
CA PHE A 250 -4.58 -14.95 -14.09
C PHE A 250 -5.10 -15.18 -15.51
N TYR A 251 -5.04 -16.43 -15.98
CA TYR A 251 -5.41 -16.80 -17.35
C TYR A 251 -6.84 -17.37 -17.43
N ASP A 252 -7.35 -18.01 -16.38
CA ASP A 252 -8.70 -18.59 -16.40
C ASP A 252 -9.77 -17.53 -16.64
N ASP A 253 -9.66 -16.34 -16.00
CA ASP A 253 -10.59 -15.22 -16.23
C ASP A 253 -10.50 -14.61 -17.65
N ILE A 254 -9.37 -14.79 -18.36
CA ILE A 254 -9.16 -14.24 -19.70
C ILE A 254 -9.60 -15.25 -20.78
N TYR A 255 -9.44 -16.53 -20.51
CA TYR A 255 -9.69 -17.58 -21.50
C TYR A 255 -11.11 -18.15 -21.43
N ASP A 256 -11.80 -18.04 -20.29
CA ASP A 256 -13.19 -18.47 -20.15
C ASP A 256 -14.16 -17.62 -20.98
N ASP A 257 -13.79 -16.37 -21.31
CA ASP A 257 -14.60 -15.47 -22.16
C ASP A 257 -14.21 -15.50 -23.66
N LEU A 258 -13.21 -16.30 -24.07
CA LEU A 258 -12.87 -16.41 -25.47
C LEU A 258 -13.77 -17.45 -26.15
N PRO A 259 -14.43 -17.11 -27.28
CA PRO A 259 -15.17 -18.09 -28.05
C PRO A 259 -14.23 -19.24 -28.50
N GLU A 260 -14.70 -20.48 -28.36
CA GLU A 260 -13.92 -21.61 -28.86
C GLU A 260 -13.52 -21.39 -30.34
N PRO A 261 -12.25 -21.65 -30.71
CA PRO A 261 -11.82 -21.50 -32.08
C PRO A 261 -12.68 -22.40 -32.99
N ASP A 262 -13.17 -21.84 -34.09
CA ASP A 262 -13.89 -22.56 -35.09
C ASP A 262 -13.14 -23.87 -35.48
N PRO A 263 -13.81 -25.01 -35.55
CA PRO A 263 -13.16 -26.24 -35.95
C PRO A 263 -12.49 -26.05 -37.30
N ALA A 264 -11.22 -26.47 -37.37
CA ALA A 264 -10.44 -26.39 -38.59
C ALA A 264 -11.20 -27.02 -39.76
N PRO A 265 -11.22 -26.41 -40.97
CA PRO A 265 -11.89 -26.99 -42.11
C PRO A 265 -11.34 -28.39 -42.37
N GLU A 266 -12.23 -29.37 -42.41
CA GLU A 266 -11.86 -30.73 -42.80
C GLU A 266 -11.27 -30.67 -44.20
N ASP A 267 -9.98 -30.96 -44.34
CA ASP A 267 -9.33 -31.08 -45.65
C ASP A 267 -10.04 -32.17 -46.44
N GLU A 268 -10.78 -31.77 -47.47
CA GLU A 268 -11.30 -32.66 -48.49
C GLU A 268 -10.11 -33.41 -49.15
N GLN A 269 -9.81 -34.58 -48.64
CA GLN A 269 -8.92 -35.51 -49.33
C GLN A 269 -9.74 -36.11 -50.48
N GLN A 270 -9.53 -35.61 -51.70
CA GLN A 270 -9.84 -36.30 -52.94
C GLN A 270 -8.62 -37.07 -53.43
#